data_57636c8f4bf93c1f2f93001ababc833c
#
_entry.id   57636c8f4bf93c1f2f93001ababc833c
#
_cell.length_a   1.000
_cell.length_b   1.000
_cell.length_c   1.000
_cell.angle_alpha   90.00
_cell.angle_beta   90.00
_cell.angle_gamma   90.00
#
_symmetry.space_group_name_H-M   'P 1'
#
loop_
_entity.id
_entity.type
_entity.pdbx_description
1 polymer ?
#
loop_
_entity_poly.entity_id
_entity_poly.type
_entity_poly.pdbx_seq_one_letter_code
_entity_poly.pdbx_strand_id
1 'polypeptide(L)'
;MEKQTGWTEEYGQALIDFYRQTIRTRSYSDEEGDMARLTEAKMKELGFDEVYIDSTGNVVGRVGNGPKVIHFDSHMDNVRVNDPEDWIVPPFSAEIVDGQVYGRGSVDMKGGLSASVFAAALAKRQGLLEGKTVYVTGSVCEEYCDGVCLEHFYRESNVRPDVCVICEPSDNTITLGHTGKVQAVIKTYGVSAHGSAPDKGVNAVYEMAEIIRRVEELNRKLGTVPGGGTIVLSHISCETVSLNAVPSQCRIYLDRRLRPGECVEQVKGEMEALIAGRQRASWELGTLHRTSWTGGELVYEPAHEPWKIDEDAPLTVTCRQAYENAFGQKPERYDFWDFGTNAVVPVSMGVATIGFGPGEYKLAHMTNEHCDPEKVKDACRFYTELIRLL
;
A
#
# COMPACT_ATOMS: atom_id res chain seq x y z
N MET A 1 -37.89 -4.75 -0.55
CA MET A 1 -36.50 -5.17 -0.30
C MET A 1 -35.69 -4.22 0.57
N GLU A 2 -36.10 -2.94 0.77
CA GLU A 2 -35.36 -1.95 1.58
C GLU A 2 -35.32 -2.23 3.11
N LYS A 3 -36.18 -3.07 3.65
CA LYS A 3 -36.28 -3.30 5.11
C LYS A 3 -35.25 -4.27 5.71
N GLN A 4 -34.42 -4.95 4.90
CA GLN A 4 -33.44 -5.94 5.39
C GLN A 4 -32.00 -5.44 5.45
N THR A 5 -31.65 -4.32 4.80
CA THR A 5 -30.24 -3.92 4.66
C THR A 5 -29.74 -2.94 5.73
N GLY A 6 -30.65 -2.28 6.51
CA GLY A 6 -30.24 -1.21 7.45
C GLY A 6 -29.51 -0.01 6.79
N TRP A 7 -29.32 -0.09 5.48
CA TRP A 7 -28.81 1.01 4.66
C TRP A 7 -29.90 2.06 4.47
N THR A 8 -29.58 3.30 4.75
CA THR A 8 -30.45 4.44 4.47
C THR A 8 -29.67 5.47 3.66
N GLU A 9 -30.33 6.36 2.92
CA GLU A 9 -29.67 7.42 2.20
C GLU A 9 -28.91 8.37 3.15
N GLU A 10 -29.48 8.62 4.34
CA GLU A 10 -28.81 9.39 5.40
C GLU A 10 -27.51 8.74 5.84
N TYR A 11 -27.46 7.40 5.97
CA TYR A 11 -26.24 6.68 6.31
C TYR A 11 -25.19 6.78 5.19
N GLY A 12 -25.64 6.66 3.95
CA GLY A 12 -24.79 6.87 2.77
C GLY A 12 -24.22 8.29 2.70
N GLN A 13 -25.04 9.31 3.01
CA GLN A 13 -24.58 10.70 3.06
C GLN A 13 -23.57 10.92 4.18
N ALA A 14 -23.81 10.37 5.37
CA ALA A 14 -22.86 10.45 6.48
C ALA A 14 -21.50 9.80 6.15
N LEU A 15 -21.49 8.70 5.41
CA LEU A 15 -20.28 8.07 4.87
C LEU A 15 -19.53 9.05 3.94
N ILE A 16 -20.24 9.67 2.99
CA ILE A 16 -19.60 10.59 2.05
C ILE A 16 -19.11 11.87 2.74
N ASP A 17 -19.83 12.37 3.74
CA ASP A 17 -19.38 13.52 4.54
C ASP A 17 -18.11 13.20 5.31
N PHE A 18 -18.00 12.01 5.90
CA PHE A 18 -16.76 11.55 6.54
C PHE A 18 -15.63 11.37 5.53
N TYR A 19 -15.87 10.69 4.40
CA TYR A 19 -14.90 10.54 3.32
C TYR A 19 -14.33 11.90 2.87
N ARG A 20 -15.19 12.90 2.62
CA ARG A 20 -14.74 14.26 2.29
C ARG A 20 -13.96 14.93 3.42
N GLN A 21 -14.31 14.64 4.67
CA GLN A 21 -13.57 15.15 5.83
C GLN A 21 -12.18 14.53 5.91
N THR A 22 -12.02 13.22 5.61
CA THR A 22 -10.71 12.57 5.57
C THR A 22 -9.81 13.19 4.49
N ILE A 23 -10.35 13.53 3.30
CA ILE A 23 -9.58 14.20 2.25
C ILE A 23 -9.12 15.60 2.70
N ARG A 24 -9.99 16.35 3.39
CA ARG A 24 -9.65 17.69 3.92
C ARG A 24 -8.59 17.65 4.99
N THR A 25 -8.43 16.52 5.66
CA THR A 25 -7.41 16.31 6.68
C THR A 25 -6.14 15.82 6.00
N ARG A 26 -5.17 16.72 5.83
CA ARG A 26 -3.87 16.37 5.26
C ARG A 26 -3.15 15.36 6.17
N SER A 27 -2.60 14.30 5.59
CA SER A 27 -1.91 13.23 6.29
C SER A 27 -0.79 12.67 5.42
N TYR A 28 0.30 13.41 5.28
CA TYR A 28 1.50 12.85 4.67
C TYR A 28 2.10 11.78 5.57
N SER A 29 2.80 10.82 4.99
CA SER A 29 3.51 9.82 5.78
C SER A 29 4.40 10.49 6.83
N ASP A 30 4.39 10.00 8.05
CA ASP A 30 4.98 10.54 9.28
C ASP A 30 4.25 11.79 9.85
N GLU A 31 3.14 12.25 9.24
CA GLU A 31 2.35 13.42 9.68
C GLU A 31 0.86 13.07 9.91
N GLU A 32 0.51 11.78 10.12
CA GLU A 32 -0.88 11.28 10.11
C GLU A 32 -1.68 11.59 11.39
N GLY A 33 -1.09 12.24 12.39
CA GLY A 33 -1.69 12.40 13.72
C GLY A 33 -3.09 13.03 13.73
N ASP A 34 -3.39 14.02 12.87
CA ASP A 34 -4.73 14.62 12.78
C ASP A 34 -5.73 13.66 12.13
N MET A 35 -5.29 12.91 11.12
CA MET A 35 -6.10 11.89 10.47
C MET A 35 -6.41 10.73 11.42
N ALA A 36 -5.43 10.30 12.21
CA ALA A 36 -5.61 9.27 13.22
C ALA A 36 -6.66 9.68 14.27
N ARG A 37 -6.56 10.89 14.81
CA ARG A 37 -7.56 11.43 15.76
C ARG A 37 -8.95 11.56 15.16
N LEU A 38 -9.06 11.98 13.89
CA LEU A 38 -10.32 12.06 13.18
C LEU A 38 -10.97 10.67 13.02
N THR A 39 -10.19 9.68 12.59
CA THR A 39 -10.66 8.31 12.38
C THR A 39 -11.06 7.66 13.71
N GLU A 40 -10.24 7.81 14.75
CA GLU A 40 -10.55 7.35 16.11
C GLU A 40 -11.88 7.92 16.62
N ALA A 41 -12.07 9.23 16.49
CA ALA A 41 -13.30 9.90 16.89
C ALA A 41 -14.52 9.37 16.12
N LYS A 42 -14.38 9.15 14.82
CA LYS A 42 -15.47 8.61 13.98
C LYS A 42 -15.83 7.17 14.35
N MET A 43 -14.86 6.31 14.58
CA MET A 43 -15.11 4.94 15.03
C MET A 43 -15.85 4.91 16.39
N LYS A 44 -15.44 5.80 17.33
CA LYS A 44 -16.14 5.96 18.63
C LYS A 44 -17.59 6.46 18.44
N GLU A 45 -17.78 7.48 17.59
CA GLU A 45 -19.12 8.01 17.25
C GLU A 45 -20.04 6.92 16.67
N LEU A 46 -19.49 6.07 15.80
CA LEU A 46 -20.23 4.97 15.16
C LEU A 46 -20.46 3.76 16.09
N GLY A 47 -19.92 3.80 17.32
CA GLY A 47 -20.20 2.82 18.36
C GLY A 47 -19.36 1.55 18.25
N PHE A 48 -18.12 1.62 17.80
CA PHE A 48 -17.18 0.50 17.91
C PHE A 48 -17.04 0.06 19.37
N ASP A 49 -16.80 -1.23 19.61
CA ASP A 49 -16.65 -1.80 20.95
C ASP A 49 -15.34 -1.41 21.62
N GLU A 50 -14.31 -1.24 20.81
CA GLU A 50 -12.97 -0.81 21.22
C GLU A 50 -12.37 0.06 20.13
N VAL A 51 -11.71 1.16 20.51
CA VAL A 51 -10.97 2.03 19.58
C VAL A 51 -9.77 2.59 20.31
N TYR A 52 -8.60 2.43 19.72
CA TYR A 52 -7.34 2.96 20.26
C TYR A 52 -6.35 3.30 19.12
N ILE A 53 -5.33 4.05 19.48
CA ILE A 53 -4.17 4.30 18.63
C ILE A 53 -3.02 3.48 19.21
N ASP A 54 -2.37 2.66 18.37
CA ASP A 54 -1.25 1.83 18.79
C ASP A 54 0.08 2.59 18.87
N SER A 55 1.15 1.91 19.23
CA SER A 55 2.47 2.53 19.44
C SER A 55 3.06 3.16 18.18
N THR A 56 2.71 2.66 17.00
CA THR A 56 3.16 3.19 15.71
C THR A 56 2.26 4.27 15.14
N GLY A 57 1.07 4.44 15.71
CA GLY A 57 0.11 5.46 15.32
C GLY A 57 -1.03 4.96 14.44
N ASN A 58 -1.15 3.65 14.22
CA ASN A 58 -2.33 3.08 13.59
C ASN A 58 -3.56 3.30 14.44
N VAL A 59 -4.69 3.59 13.81
CA VAL A 59 -5.98 3.58 14.49
C VAL A 59 -6.58 2.20 14.35
N VAL A 60 -6.91 1.59 15.49
CA VAL A 60 -7.49 0.25 15.55
C VAL A 60 -8.89 0.33 16.10
N GLY A 61 -9.86 -0.12 15.34
CA GLY A 61 -11.24 -0.27 15.77
C GLY A 61 -11.68 -1.72 15.74
N ARG A 62 -12.45 -2.16 16.78
CA ARG A 62 -13.00 -3.51 16.86
C ARG A 62 -14.51 -3.47 17.10
N VAL A 63 -15.22 -4.33 16.39
CA VAL A 63 -16.64 -4.63 16.65
C VAL A 63 -16.85 -6.15 16.76
N GLY A 64 -17.69 -6.57 17.68
CA GLY A 64 -17.91 -7.98 17.97
C GLY A 64 -16.83 -8.61 18.86
N ASN A 65 -17.03 -9.88 19.24
CA ASN A 65 -16.14 -10.63 20.13
C ASN A 65 -16.19 -12.15 19.86
N GLY A 66 -16.62 -12.55 18.66
CA GLY A 66 -16.66 -13.96 18.25
C GLY A 66 -15.29 -14.50 17.83
N PRO A 67 -15.17 -15.83 17.71
CA PRO A 67 -13.91 -16.49 17.39
C PRO A 67 -13.43 -16.28 15.95
N LYS A 68 -14.32 -16.00 14.98
CA LYS A 68 -13.94 -15.71 13.60
C LYS A 68 -13.47 -14.27 13.47
N VAL A 69 -12.22 -14.07 13.12
CA VAL A 69 -11.59 -12.75 13.03
C VAL A 69 -11.49 -12.31 11.57
N ILE A 70 -12.14 -11.19 11.25
CA ILE A 70 -12.09 -10.54 9.93
C ILE A 70 -11.37 -9.21 10.11
N HIS A 71 -10.41 -8.92 9.25
CA HIS A 71 -9.64 -7.69 9.31
C HIS A 71 -9.77 -6.90 8.01
N PHE A 72 -10.10 -5.62 8.11
CA PHE A 72 -10.05 -4.63 7.03
C PHE A 72 -8.90 -3.68 7.29
N ASP A 73 -7.94 -3.60 6.37
CA ASP A 73 -6.83 -2.66 6.46
C ASP A 73 -6.94 -1.58 5.38
N SER A 74 -6.67 -0.35 5.81
CA SER A 74 -6.66 0.84 4.97
C SER A 74 -5.61 1.81 5.49
N HIS A 75 -4.71 2.30 4.65
CA HIS A 75 -3.76 3.31 5.12
C HIS A 75 -4.39 4.71 5.18
N MET A 76 -3.83 5.54 6.07
CA MET A 76 -4.27 6.91 6.30
C MET A 76 -3.37 7.95 5.67
N ASP A 77 -2.14 7.57 5.36
CA ASP A 77 -1.16 8.48 4.78
C ASP A 77 -1.40 8.71 3.29
N ASN A 78 -0.75 9.72 2.78
CA ASN A 78 -0.77 10.08 1.38
C ASN A 78 0.61 10.53 0.92
N VAL A 79 0.93 10.33 -0.34
CA VAL A 79 2.07 10.98 -0.99
C VAL A 79 1.89 12.50 -1.02
N ARG A 80 3.02 13.22 -1.08
CA ARG A 80 3.00 14.68 -1.19
C ARG A 80 2.33 15.14 -2.46
N VAL A 81 1.74 16.33 -2.40
CA VAL A 81 1.21 17.01 -3.57
C VAL A 81 2.35 17.70 -4.27
N ASN A 82 2.53 17.38 -5.55
CA ASN A 82 3.37 18.14 -6.47
C ASN A 82 2.47 19.09 -7.29
N ASP A 83 3.04 20.23 -7.69
CA ASP A 83 2.43 21.18 -8.62
C ASP A 83 0.97 21.52 -8.24
N PRO A 84 0.72 22.07 -7.02
CA PRO A 84 -0.64 22.32 -6.53
C PRO A 84 -1.41 23.33 -7.40
N GLU A 85 -0.71 24.13 -8.20
CA GLU A 85 -1.27 25.07 -9.17
C GLU A 85 -1.91 24.40 -10.40
N ASP A 86 -1.54 23.16 -10.69
CA ASP A 86 -2.10 22.39 -11.81
C ASP A 86 -3.40 21.65 -11.45
N TRP A 87 -3.80 21.73 -10.17
CA TRP A 87 -5.05 21.13 -9.74
C TRP A 87 -6.25 22.05 -10.07
N ILE A 88 -7.33 21.45 -10.59
CA ILE A 88 -8.57 22.18 -10.92
C ILE A 88 -9.30 22.70 -9.67
N VAL A 89 -9.07 22.07 -8.50
CA VAL A 89 -9.51 22.51 -7.17
C VAL A 89 -8.35 22.32 -6.19
N PRO A 90 -8.30 23.05 -5.06
CA PRO A 90 -7.24 22.83 -4.08
C PRO A 90 -7.16 21.36 -3.64
N PRO A 91 -5.96 20.74 -3.59
CA PRO A 91 -5.75 19.30 -3.39
C PRO A 91 -6.37 18.69 -2.12
N PHE A 92 -6.70 19.52 -1.13
CA PHE A 92 -7.34 19.11 0.13
C PHE A 92 -8.71 19.77 0.34
N SER A 93 -9.37 20.24 -0.72
CA SER A 93 -10.71 20.85 -0.61
C SER A 93 -11.83 19.83 -0.52
N ALA A 94 -11.66 18.64 -1.08
CA ALA A 94 -12.69 17.61 -1.25
C ALA A 94 -13.94 18.19 -1.97
N GLU A 95 -13.73 19.05 -2.95
CA GLU A 95 -14.81 19.61 -3.76
C GLU A 95 -15.39 18.54 -4.69
N ILE A 96 -16.67 18.68 -4.97
CA ILE A 96 -17.35 17.81 -5.94
C ILE A 96 -17.45 18.59 -7.26
N VAL A 97 -16.82 18.05 -8.30
CA VAL A 97 -16.86 18.58 -9.66
C VAL A 97 -17.35 17.46 -10.58
N ASP A 98 -18.39 17.73 -11.36
CA ASP A 98 -19.00 16.74 -12.26
C ASP A 98 -19.34 15.39 -11.59
N GLY A 99 -19.78 15.44 -10.33
CA GLY A 99 -20.15 14.26 -9.54
C GLY A 99 -18.98 13.52 -8.90
N GLN A 100 -17.73 13.93 -9.15
CA GLN A 100 -16.52 13.32 -8.59
C GLN A 100 -15.98 14.11 -7.42
N VAL A 101 -15.51 13.46 -6.37
CA VAL A 101 -14.83 14.09 -5.24
C VAL A 101 -13.35 14.21 -5.56
N TYR A 102 -12.86 15.42 -5.70
CA TYR A 102 -11.46 15.71 -6.01
C TYR A 102 -10.63 15.90 -4.75
N GLY A 103 -9.43 15.36 -4.76
CA GLY A 103 -8.42 15.65 -3.73
C GLY A 103 -7.38 14.54 -3.59
N ARG A 104 -6.22 14.87 -3.04
CA ARG A 104 -5.19 13.91 -2.68
C ARG A 104 -5.73 12.93 -1.63
N GLY A 105 -5.62 11.63 -1.91
CA GLY A 105 -6.19 10.57 -1.08
C GLY A 105 -7.65 10.22 -1.41
N SER A 106 -8.25 10.85 -2.42
CA SER A 106 -9.61 10.50 -2.83
C SER A 106 -9.69 9.09 -3.42
N VAL A 107 -8.65 8.66 -4.10
CA VAL A 107 -8.49 7.30 -4.62
C VAL A 107 -7.66 6.47 -3.64
N ASP A 108 -6.51 7.01 -3.22
CA ASP A 108 -5.49 6.27 -2.49
C ASP A 108 -5.29 6.85 -1.07
N MET A 109 -5.92 6.23 -0.03
CA MET A 109 -7.03 5.29 -0.15
C MET A 109 -8.14 5.62 0.88
N LYS A 110 -8.42 6.93 1.08
CA LYS A 110 -9.37 7.40 2.11
C LYS A 110 -10.82 6.97 1.83
N GLY A 111 -11.13 6.62 0.57
CA GLY A 111 -12.40 6.00 0.21
C GLY A 111 -12.57 4.61 0.81
N GLY A 112 -11.53 3.75 0.70
CA GLY A 112 -11.49 2.41 1.29
C GLY A 112 -11.56 2.45 2.81
N LEU A 113 -10.80 3.35 3.45
CA LEU A 113 -10.85 3.59 4.89
C LEU A 113 -12.27 3.96 5.35
N SER A 114 -12.88 4.95 4.70
CA SER A 114 -14.22 5.41 5.07
C SER A 114 -15.26 4.30 4.91
N ALA A 115 -15.18 3.55 3.81
CA ALA A 115 -16.09 2.44 3.53
C ALA A 115 -15.97 1.32 4.55
N SER A 116 -14.73 0.93 4.93
CA SER A 116 -14.49 -0.16 5.90
C SER A 116 -14.97 0.20 7.31
N VAL A 117 -14.72 1.44 7.77
CA VAL A 117 -15.19 1.95 9.06
C VAL A 117 -16.74 1.92 9.12
N PHE A 118 -17.40 2.42 8.09
CA PHE A 118 -18.86 2.44 8.04
C PHE A 118 -19.44 1.03 7.87
N ALA A 119 -18.83 0.15 7.10
CA ALA A 119 -19.29 -1.22 6.93
C ALA A 119 -19.25 -2.03 8.22
N ALA A 120 -18.19 -1.92 9.01
CA ALA A 120 -18.08 -2.60 10.30
C ALA A 120 -19.15 -2.09 11.29
N ALA A 121 -19.39 -0.79 11.36
CA ALA A 121 -20.43 -0.20 12.17
C ALA A 121 -21.84 -0.62 11.71
N LEU A 122 -22.08 -0.68 10.40
CA LEU A 122 -23.34 -1.13 9.82
C LEU A 122 -23.61 -2.60 10.14
N ALA A 123 -22.58 -3.44 9.99
CA ALA A 123 -22.68 -4.87 10.35
C ALA A 123 -23.05 -5.06 11.82
N LYS A 124 -22.48 -4.28 12.73
CA LYS A 124 -22.86 -4.28 14.15
C LYS A 124 -24.32 -3.87 14.35
N ARG A 125 -24.75 -2.76 13.74
CA ARG A 125 -26.15 -2.27 13.82
C ARG A 125 -27.18 -3.26 13.28
N GLN A 126 -26.79 -4.09 12.31
CA GLN A 126 -27.64 -5.10 11.69
C GLN A 126 -27.60 -6.45 12.44
N GLY A 127 -26.78 -6.60 13.49
CA GLY A 127 -26.64 -7.86 14.22
C GLY A 127 -25.92 -8.97 13.43
N LEU A 128 -25.02 -8.60 12.49
CA LEU A 128 -24.32 -9.56 11.63
C LEU A 128 -23.05 -10.15 12.28
N LEU A 129 -22.75 -9.77 13.52
CA LEU A 129 -21.50 -10.12 14.21
C LEU A 129 -21.60 -11.36 15.09
N GLU A 130 -22.67 -12.14 14.98
CA GLU A 130 -22.76 -13.40 15.72
C GLU A 130 -21.61 -14.33 15.33
N GLY A 131 -20.81 -14.75 16.33
CA GLY A 131 -19.63 -15.59 16.15
C GLY A 131 -18.43 -14.89 15.48
N LYS A 132 -18.45 -13.57 15.31
CA LYS A 132 -17.44 -12.83 14.57
C LYS A 132 -16.84 -11.68 15.37
N THR A 133 -15.59 -11.38 15.07
CA THR A 133 -14.88 -10.15 15.45
C THR A 133 -14.42 -9.49 14.17
N VAL A 134 -14.71 -8.21 14.01
CA VAL A 134 -14.20 -7.40 12.88
C VAL A 134 -13.25 -6.35 13.41
N TYR A 135 -12.03 -6.37 12.92
CA TYR A 135 -11.06 -5.31 13.10
C TYR A 135 -11.04 -4.41 11.85
N VAL A 136 -10.90 -3.12 12.08
CA VAL A 136 -10.61 -2.12 11.04
C VAL A 136 -9.38 -1.35 11.48
N THR A 137 -8.34 -1.35 10.66
CA THR A 137 -7.16 -0.51 10.89
C THR A 137 -7.14 0.66 9.92
N GLY A 138 -6.83 1.85 10.45
CA GLY A 138 -6.27 2.95 9.70
C GLY A 138 -4.76 2.90 9.91
N SER A 139 -4.02 2.29 9.00
CA SER A 139 -2.57 2.13 9.11
C SER A 139 -1.83 3.39 8.67
N VAL A 140 -0.59 3.55 9.14
CA VAL A 140 0.27 4.71 8.86
C VAL A 140 1.51 4.29 8.10
N CYS A 141 2.16 5.25 7.43
CA CYS A 141 3.44 5.06 6.73
C CYS A 141 3.42 3.98 5.64
N GLU A 142 2.27 3.63 5.06
CA GLU A 142 2.18 2.61 4.01
C GLU A 142 2.97 3.02 2.78
N GLU A 143 2.81 4.24 2.30
CA GLU A 143 3.38 4.80 1.08
C GLU A 143 4.93 4.70 1.00
N TYR A 144 5.59 4.57 2.14
CA TYR A 144 7.05 4.40 2.24
C TYR A 144 7.48 3.03 2.76
N CYS A 145 6.61 2.37 3.55
CA CYS A 145 7.01 1.23 4.37
C CYS A 145 5.94 0.13 4.36
N ASP A 146 5.58 -0.38 3.18
CA ASP A 146 4.52 -1.39 3.00
C ASP A 146 4.55 -2.44 4.14
N GLY A 147 3.48 -2.53 4.89
CA GLY A 147 3.27 -3.55 5.90
C GLY A 147 3.92 -3.31 7.27
N VAL A 148 4.96 -2.49 7.40
CA VAL A 148 5.71 -2.36 8.68
C VAL A 148 4.80 -2.01 9.84
N CYS A 149 3.93 -1.01 9.69
CA CYS A 149 3.04 -0.60 10.77
C CYS A 149 1.93 -1.62 11.02
N LEU A 150 1.47 -2.33 9.99
CA LEU A 150 0.51 -3.43 10.14
C LEU A 150 1.14 -4.64 10.85
N GLU A 151 2.41 -4.96 10.60
CA GLU A 151 3.15 -5.98 11.32
C GLU A 151 3.26 -5.65 12.82
N HIS A 152 3.53 -4.38 13.14
CA HIS A 152 3.54 -3.89 14.52
C HIS A 152 2.18 -4.12 15.19
N PHE A 153 1.08 -3.76 14.55
CA PHE A 153 -0.26 -4.02 15.06
C PHE A 153 -0.47 -5.50 15.39
N TYR A 154 -0.21 -6.42 14.47
CA TYR A 154 -0.40 -7.85 14.71
C TYR A 154 0.49 -8.38 15.83
N ARG A 155 1.72 -7.90 15.93
CA ARG A 155 2.66 -8.31 16.97
C ARG A 155 2.25 -7.81 18.36
N GLU A 156 1.84 -6.55 18.49
CA GLU A 156 1.47 -5.95 19.78
C GLU A 156 0.10 -6.46 20.28
N SER A 157 -0.87 -6.56 19.40
CA SER A 157 -2.23 -7.00 19.74
C SER A 157 -2.39 -8.52 19.87
N ASN A 158 -1.45 -9.31 19.34
CA ASN A 158 -1.58 -10.76 19.14
C ASN A 158 -2.79 -11.17 18.31
N VAL A 159 -3.39 -10.26 17.54
CA VAL A 159 -4.49 -10.56 16.62
C VAL A 159 -4.01 -11.51 15.52
N ARG A 160 -4.81 -12.52 15.22
CA ARG A 160 -4.59 -13.47 14.14
C ARG A 160 -5.87 -13.56 13.32
N PRO A 161 -6.00 -12.80 12.24
CA PRO A 161 -7.19 -12.84 11.43
C PRO A 161 -7.31 -14.16 10.65
N ASP A 162 -8.55 -14.63 10.47
CA ASP A 162 -8.86 -15.71 9.54
C ASP A 162 -8.90 -15.21 8.10
N VAL A 163 -9.28 -13.93 7.95
CA VAL A 163 -9.42 -13.25 6.66
C VAL A 163 -8.94 -11.81 6.77
N CYS A 164 -8.21 -11.35 5.76
CA CYS A 164 -7.86 -9.94 5.62
C CYS A 164 -8.38 -9.37 4.29
N VAL A 165 -8.92 -8.17 4.35
CA VAL A 165 -9.35 -7.37 3.19
C VAL A 165 -8.48 -6.12 3.14
N ILE A 166 -7.73 -5.96 2.07
CA ILE A 166 -6.96 -4.77 1.77
C ILE A 166 -7.85 -3.84 0.96
N CYS A 167 -8.14 -2.67 1.51
CA CYS A 167 -9.14 -1.75 0.95
C CYS A 167 -8.56 -0.78 -0.09
N GLU A 168 -7.44 -1.12 -0.71
CA GLU A 168 -6.76 -0.39 -1.77
C GLU A 168 -7.65 -0.22 -3.02
N PRO A 169 -7.44 0.86 -3.78
CA PRO A 169 -8.25 1.15 -4.96
C PRO A 169 -8.16 0.03 -6.01
N SER A 170 -9.32 -0.44 -6.44
CA SER A 170 -9.46 -1.46 -7.48
C SER A 170 -10.67 -1.20 -8.37
N ASP A 171 -11.21 0.01 -8.31
CA ASP A 171 -12.45 0.38 -8.99
C ASP A 171 -13.63 -0.55 -8.63
N ASN A 172 -13.69 -0.97 -7.35
CA ASN A 172 -14.64 -1.95 -6.84
C ASN A 172 -14.58 -3.31 -7.56
N THR A 173 -13.41 -3.68 -8.05
CA THR A 173 -13.15 -5.01 -8.61
C THR A 173 -12.46 -5.88 -7.55
N ILE A 174 -12.87 -7.14 -7.44
CA ILE A 174 -12.21 -8.10 -6.55
C ILE A 174 -10.78 -8.33 -7.05
N THR A 175 -9.79 -8.04 -6.22
CA THR A 175 -8.36 -8.14 -6.56
C THR A 175 -7.76 -9.36 -5.90
N LEU A 176 -7.13 -10.21 -6.71
CA LEU A 176 -6.65 -11.52 -6.29
C LEU A 176 -5.17 -11.54 -5.88
N GLY A 177 -4.50 -10.39 -5.92
CA GLY A 177 -3.09 -10.35 -5.57
C GLY A 177 -2.38 -9.06 -5.98
N HIS A 178 -1.09 -9.02 -5.71
CA HIS A 178 -0.22 -7.93 -6.13
C HIS A 178 1.20 -8.39 -6.47
N THR A 179 1.94 -7.51 -7.15
CA THR A 179 3.36 -7.73 -7.46
C THR A 179 4.22 -7.66 -6.20
N GLY A 180 5.30 -8.47 -6.17
CA GLY A 180 6.34 -8.28 -5.18
C GLY A 180 7.33 -7.18 -5.57
N LYS A 181 8.22 -6.84 -4.66
CA LYS A 181 9.33 -5.92 -4.94
C LYS A 181 10.58 -6.27 -4.13
N VAL A 182 11.73 -5.97 -4.72
CA VAL A 182 13.01 -5.88 -4.02
C VAL A 182 13.67 -4.58 -4.42
N GLN A 183 13.98 -3.74 -3.45
CA GLN A 183 14.73 -2.51 -3.69
C GLN A 183 16.14 -2.68 -3.12
N ALA A 184 17.14 -2.40 -3.95
CA ALA A 184 18.52 -2.66 -3.62
C ALA A 184 19.41 -1.45 -3.90
N VAL A 185 20.45 -1.32 -3.11
CA VAL A 185 21.53 -0.35 -3.32
C VAL A 185 22.78 -1.10 -3.75
N ILE A 186 23.36 -0.71 -4.88
CA ILE A 186 24.70 -1.16 -5.26
C ILE A 186 25.68 -0.01 -5.06
N LYS A 187 26.80 -0.30 -4.41
CA LYS A 187 27.88 0.64 -4.16
C LYS A 187 29.15 0.16 -4.87
N THR A 188 29.89 1.08 -5.44
CA THR A 188 31.26 0.83 -5.92
C THR A 188 32.24 1.74 -5.20
N TYR A 189 33.43 1.23 -4.96
CA TYR A 189 34.46 1.89 -4.19
C TYR A 189 35.68 2.16 -5.07
N GLY A 190 36.19 3.36 -4.98
CA GLY A 190 37.37 3.81 -5.69
C GLY A 190 38.49 4.28 -4.74
N VAL A 191 39.45 4.95 -5.33
CA VAL A 191 40.53 5.64 -4.63
C VAL A 191 40.63 7.05 -5.19
N SER A 192 40.44 8.06 -4.34
CA SER A 192 40.51 9.45 -4.75
C SER A 192 41.96 9.83 -5.18
N ALA A 193 42.04 10.61 -6.23
CA ALA A 193 43.29 11.20 -6.72
C ALA A 193 42.98 12.55 -7.36
N HIS A 194 44.00 13.38 -7.53
CA HIS A 194 43.87 14.64 -8.24
C HIS A 194 43.51 14.40 -9.71
N GLY A 195 42.57 15.15 -10.26
CA GLY A 195 42.06 14.96 -11.62
C GLY A 195 43.11 15.08 -12.73
N SER A 196 44.29 15.76 -12.45
CA SER A 196 45.43 15.79 -13.35
C SER A 196 46.33 14.54 -13.29
N ALA A 197 46.10 13.64 -12.32
CA ALA A 197 46.87 12.40 -12.14
C ALA A 197 45.88 11.22 -11.87
N PRO A 198 44.96 10.94 -12.81
CA PRO A 198 43.91 9.95 -12.62
C PRO A 198 44.44 8.51 -12.49
N ASP A 199 45.64 8.26 -13.00
CA ASP A 199 46.39 7.00 -12.89
C ASP A 199 46.74 6.62 -11.44
N LYS A 200 46.78 7.58 -10.52
CA LYS A 200 46.98 7.36 -9.07
C LYS A 200 45.73 7.01 -8.31
N GLY A 201 44.56 7.05 -8.96
CA GLY A 201 43.28 6.75 -8.37
C GLY A 201 42.61 5.54 -8.99
N VAL A 202 41.45 5.20 -8.44
CA VAL A 202 40.50 4.26 -9.02
C VAL A 202 39.13 4.95 -9.07
N ASN A 203 38.59 5.13 -10.26
CA ASN A 203 37.33 5.84 -10.44
C ASN A 203 36.13 4.92 -10.16
N ALA A 204 35.42 5.16 -9.07
CA ALA A 204 34.27 4.40 -8.68
C ALA A 204 33.11 4.48 -9.72
N VAL A 205 33.01 5.60 -10.44
CA VAL A 205 31.94 5.77 -11.46
C VAL A 205 32.21 4.87 -12.68
N TYR A 206 33.47 4.64 -13.06
CA TYR A 206 33.77 3.71 -14.15
C TYR A 206 33.48 2.26 -13.80
N GLU A 207 33.72 1.85 -12.53
CA GLU A 207 33.28 0.55 -12.03
C GLU A 207 31.77 0.41 -12.06
N MET A 208 31.04 1.46 -11.65
CA MET A 208 29.57 1.48 -11.65
C MET A 208 28.99 1.43 -13.07
N ALA A 209 29.63 2.08 -14.06
CA ALA A 209 29.15 2.09 -15.44
C ALA A 209 29.02 0.65 -16.03
N GLU A 210 29.94 -0.24 -15.65
CA GLU A 210 29.85 -1.65 -16.05
C GLU A 210 28.68 -2.38 -15.42
N ILE A 211 28.38 -2.08 -14.14
CA ILE A 211 27.24 -2.64 -13.44
C ILE A 211 25.93 -2.10 -14.05
N ILE A 212 25.86 -0.82 -14.35
CA ILE A 212 24.67 -0.21 -15.00
C ILE A 212 24.33 -0.90 -16.32
N ARG A 213 25.35 -1.24 -17.13
CA ARG A 213 25.12 -1.99 -18.39
C ARG A 213 24.52 -3.38 -18.11
N ARG A 214 24.96 -4.05 -17.04
CA ARG A 214 24.37 -5.35 -16.64
C ARG A 214 22.93 -5.19 -16.15
N VAL A 215 22.59 -4.10 -15.44
CA VAL A 215 21.22 -3.78 -15.03
C VAL A 215 20.32 -3.58 -16.27
N GLU A 216 20.79 -2.82 -17.25
CA GLU A 216 20.06 -2.61 -18.51
C GLU A 216 19.84 -3.95 -19.26
N GLU A 217 20.87 -4.79 -19.31
CA GLU A 217 20.74 -6.12 -19.92
C GLU A 217 19.75 -7.02 -19.16
N LEU A 218 19.77 -7.00 -17.83
CA LEU A 218 18.83 -7.72 -17.00
C LEU A 218 17.39 -7.25 -17.28
N ASN A 219 17.15 -5.94 -17.30
CA ASN A 219 15.83 -5.39 -17.60
C ASN A 219 15.34 -5.83 -18.99
N ARG A 220 16.21 -5.82 -20.00
CA ARG A 220 15.88 -6.30 -21.33
C ARG A 220 15.53 -7.80 -21.35
N LYS A 221 16.26 -8.63 -20.59
CA LYS A 221 15.98 -10.07 -20.47
C LYS A 221 14.61 -10.30 -19.81
N LEU A 222 14.32 -9.61 -18.71
CA LEU A 222 13.02 -9.69 -18.01
C LEU A 222 11.88 -9.32 -18.95
N GLY A 223 12.03 -8.27 -19.77
CA GLY A 223 11.04 -7.85 -20.74
C GLY A 223 10.77 -8.86 -21.89
N THR A 224 11.63 -9.87 -22.07
CA THR A 224 11.38 -10.96 -23.04
C THR A 224 10.57 -12.12 -22.47
N VAL A 225 10.40 -12.17 -21.14
CA VAL A 225 9.62 -13.21 -20.46
C VAL A 225 8.17 -12.76 -20.38
N PRO A 226 7.21 -13.46 -21.01
CA PRO A 226 5.81 -13.11 -20.87
C PRO A 226 5.38 -13.12 -19.39
N GLY A 227 4.88 -11.99 -18.90
CA GLY A 227 4.53 -11.83 -17.50
C GLY A 227 5.71 -11.73 -16.52
N GLY A 228 6.92 -11.52 -17.03
CA GLY A 228 8.10 -11.29 -16.19
C GLY A 228 8.06 -9.94 -15.46
N GLY A 229 8.86 -9.83 -14.40
CA GLY A 229 8.99 -8.58 -13.66
C GLY A 229 9.82 -7.53 -14.39
N THR A 230 10.10 -6.44 -13.70
CA THR A 230 10.91 -5.32 -14.23
C THR A 230 12.00 -4.93 -13.25
N ILE A 231 13.07 -4.30 -13.75
CA ILE A 231 14.07 -3.65 -12.92
C ILE A 231 14.37 -2.26 -13.48
N VAL A 232 14.38 -1.25 -12.61
CA VAL A 232 14.72 0.11 -12.99
C VAL A 232 15.83 0.65 -12.08
N LEU A 233 16.80 1.36 -12.68
CA LEU A 233 17.72 2.20 -11.95
C LEU A 233 17.03 3.54 -11.73
N SER A 234 16.61 3.82 -10.50
CA SER A 234 15.82 5.00 -10.14
C SER A 234 16.65 6.17 -9.61
N HIS A 235 17.86 5.91 -9.12
CA HIS A 235 18.74 6.96 -8.61
C HIS A 235 20.21 6.58 -8.76
N ILE A 236 21.05 7.60 -9.03
CA ILE A 236 22.50 7.48 -9.05
C ILE A 236 23.15 8.68 -8.34
N SER A 237 24.15 8.43 -7.55
CA SER A 237 24.97 9.46 -6.92
C SER A 237 26.44 9.04 -6.82
N CYS A 238 27.35 10.00 -6.73
CA CYS A 238 28.75 9.73 -6.48
C CYS A 238 29.31 10.69 -5.42
N GLU A 239 30.31 10.21 -4.69
CA GLU A 239 31.04 11.00 -3.73
C GLU A 239 32.41 11.36 -4.27
N THR A 240 32.73 12.66 -4.22
CA THR A 240 34.04 13.20 -4.57
C THR A 240 34.39 14.35 -3.63
N VAL A 241 35.66 14.46 -3.28
CA VAL A 241 36.16 15.55 -2.43
C VAL A 241 36.16 16.89 -3.17
N SER A 242 36.17 16.85 -4.51
CA SER A 242 36.19 18.02 -5.39
C SER A 242 35.79 17.60 -6.81
N LEU A 243 35.22 18.51 -7.60
CA LEU A 243 35.00 18.31 -9.05
C LEU A 243 36.30 18.08 -9.85
N ASN A 244 37.45 18.39 -9.24
CA ASN A 244 38.80 18.17 -9.82
C ASN A 244 39.47 16.89 -9.25
N ALA A 245 38.71 15.97 -8.65
CA ALA A 245 39.21 14.73 -8.08
C ALA A 245 38.51 13.50 -8.66
N VAL A 246 39.22 12.36 -8.65
CA VAL A 246 38.66 11.06 -9.00
C VAL A 246 37.63 10.67 -7.93
N PRO A 247 36.36 10.32 -8.28
CA PRO A 247 35.35 9.90 -7.34
C PRO A 247 35.74 8.62 -6.57
N SER A 248 35.55 8.65 -5.25
CA SER A 248 35.91 7.55 -4.36
C SER A 248 34.74 6.58 -4.11
N GLN A 249 33.50 6.99 -4.36
CA GLN A 249 32.33 6.13 -4.24
C GLN A 249 31.29 6.50 -5.30
N CYS A 250 30.59 5.47 -5.81
CA CYS A 250 29.37 5.65 -6.60
C CYS A 250 28.31 4.71 -6.08
N ARG A 251 27.06 5.16 -6.09
CA ARG A 251 25.91 4.44 -5.57
C ARG A 251 24.77 4.51 -6.57
N ILE A 252 24.09 3.38 -6.79
CA ILE A 252 22.81 3.32 -7.52
C ILE A 252 21.74 2.72 -6.66
N TYR A 253 20.49 3.09 -6.91
CA TYR A 253 19.30 2.50 -6.32
C TYR A 253 18.50 1.78 -7.40
N LEU A 254 18.13 0.55 -7.14
CA LEU A 254 17.41 -0.33 -8.05
C LEU A 254 16.03 -0.67 -7.46
N ASP A 255 14.99 -0.59 -8.29
CA ASP A 255 13.64 -1.07 -7.97
C ASP A 255 13.33 -2.26 -8.88
N ARG A 256 13.26 -3.46 -8.30
CA ARG A 256 12.95 -4.71 -8.99
C ARG A 256 11.53 -5.14 -8.59
N ARG A 257 10.61 -5.16 -9.56
CA ARG A 257 9.24 -5.64 -9.38
C ARG A 257 9.13 -7.10 -9.77
N LEU A 258 8.50 -7.90 -8.89
CA LEU A 258 8.35 -9.34 -9.06
C LEU A 258 6.91 -9.66 -9.48
N ARG A 259 6.76 -10.59 -10.42
CA ARG A 259 5.46 -11.15 -10.82
C ARG A 259 5.24 -12.51 -10.15
N PRO A 260 3.99 -13.01 -10.04
CA PRO A 260 3.74 -14.35 -9.56
C PRO A 260 4.59 -15.40 -10.30
N GLY A 261 5.30 -16.24 -9.54
CA GLY A 261 6.26 -17.22 -10.06
C GLY A 261 7.73 -16.79 -9.94
N GLU A 262 8.01 -15.51 -9.65
CA GLU A 262 9.33 -15.04 -9.22
C GLU A 262 9.37 -14.97 -7.69
N CYS A 263 10.57 -14.97 -7.10
CA CYS A 263 10.73 -14.87 -5.65
C CYS A 263 11.89 -13.95 -5.26
N VAL A 264 11.86 -13.48 -4.03
CA VAL A 264 12.88 -12.59 -3.44
C VAL A 264 14.27 -13.22 -3.51
N GLU A 265 14.40 -14.51 -3.26
CA GLU A 265 15.70 -15.20 -3.30
C GLU A 265 16.32 -15.22 -4.69
N GLN A 266 15.49 -15.36 -5.73
CA GLN A 266 15.95 -15.22 -7.12
C GLN A 266 16.53 -13.83 -7.37
N VAL A 267 15.87 -12.78 -6.88
CA VAL A 267 16.32 -11.39 -7.05
C VAL A 267 17.62 -11.13 -6.29
N LYS A 268 17.79 -11.69 -5.10
CA LYS A 268 19.09 -11.63 -4.39
C LYS A 268 20.19 -12.24 -5.23
N GLY A 269 19.95 -13.38 -5.87
CA GLY A 269 20.89 -13.98 -6.83
C GLY A 269 21.16 -13.08 -8.05
N GLU A 270 20.16 -12.36 -8.55
CA GLU A 270 20.36 -11.36 -9.61
C GLU A 270 21.29 -10.22 -9.15
N MET A 271 21.13 -9.71 -7.91
CA MET A 271 22.00 -8.67 -7.34
C MET A 271 23.46 -9.15 -7.21
N GLU A 272 23.67 -10.37 -6.73
CA GLU A 272 25.00 -10.98 -6.69
C GLU A 272 25.62 -11.11 -8.09
N ALA A 273 24.83 -11.50 -9.09
CA ALA A 273 25.29 -11.62 -10.47
C ALA A 273 25.67 -10.26 -11.08
N LEU A 274 24.95 -9.16 -10.73
CA LEU A 274 25.27 -7.82 -11.20
C LEU A 274 26.67 -7.35 -10.78
N ILE A 275 27.10 -7.71 -9.57
CA ILE A 275 28.41 -7.33 -9.03
C ILE A 275 29.50 -8.40 -9.22
N ALA A 276 29.15 -9.57 -9.78
CA ALA A 276 30.07 -10.69 -9.93
C ALA A 276 31.37 -10.30 -10.65
N GLY A 277 32.52 -10.69 -10.07
CA GLY A 277 33.86 -10.34 -10.57
C GLY A 277 34.33 -8.91 -10.27
N ARG A 278 33.55 -8.11 -9.50
CA ARG A 278 33.90 -6.75 -9.10
C ARG A 278 34.34 -6.72 -7.63
N GLN A 279 35.63 -6.73 -7.38
CA GLN A 279 36.19 -6.73 -6.01
C GLN A 279 35.87 -5.46 -5.20
N ARG A 280 35.50 -4.37 -5.90
CA ARG A 280 35.23 -3.06 -5.34
C ARG A 280 33.76 -2.71 -5.41
N ALA A 281 32.87 -3.71 -5.41
CA ALA A 281 31.44 -3.52 -5.42
C ALA A 281 30.78 -4.32 -4.27
N SER A 282 29.71 -3.78 -3.74
CA SER A 282 28.81 -4.48 -2.81
C SER A 282 27.37 -4.12 -3.10
N TRP A 283 26.44 -4.93 -2.64
CA TRP A 283 25.04 -4.59 -2.64
C TRP A 283 24.41 -4.85 -1.27
N GLU A 284 23.33 -4.15 -1.00
CA GLU A 284 22.50 -4.29 0.20
C GLU A 284 21.05 -3.99 -0.15
N LEU A 285 20.10 -4.41 0.69
CA LEU A 285 18.71 -3.95 0.57
C LEU A 285 18.65 -2.43 0.75
N GLY A 286 17.72 -1.80 0.06
CA GLY A 286 17.44 -0.36 0.16
C GLY A 286 16.69 -0.01 1.45
N THR A 287 17.16 -0.53 2.59
CA THR A 287 16.53 -0.37 3.90
C THR A 287 16.27 1.11 4.21
N LEU A 288 15.04 1.40 4.64
CA LEU A 288 14.63 2.72 5.09
C LEU A 288 14.49 2.74 6.60
N HIS A 289 14.96 3.83 7.21
CA HIS A 289 14.73 4.15 8.62
C HIS A 289 13.83 5.38 8.66
N ARG A 290 12.68 5.25 9.28
CA ARG A 290 11.67 6.30 9.42
C ARG A 290 11.26 6.44 10.88
N THR A 291 10.58 7.52 11.17
CA THR A 291 9.98 7.74 12.48
C THR A 291 8.50 8.01 12.25
N SER A 292 7.63 7.22 12.87
CA SER A 292 6.19 7.45 12.79
C SER A 292 5.81 8.77 13.48
N TRP A 293 4.61 9.26 13.20
CA TRP A 293 4.11 10.48 13.84
C TRP A 293 4.02 10.41 15.38
N THR A 294 3.99 9.19 15.95
CA THR A 294 4.05 8.97 17.40
C THR A 294 5.46 9.00 17.96
N GLY A 295 6.49 9.06 17.11
CA GLY A 295 7.90 9.01 17.49
C GLY A 295 8.50 7.61 17.53
N GLY A 296 7.75 6.57 17.13
CA GLY A 296 8.24 5.19 17.02
C GLY A 296 9.21 5.04 15.84
N GLU A 297 10.31 4.32 16.07
CA GLU A 297 11.24 3.99 14.98
C GLU A 297 10.67 2.87 14.11
N LEU A 298 10.72 3.06 12.79
CA LEU A 298 10.32 2.11 11.78
C LEU A 298 11.53 1.72 10.93
N VAL A 299 11.76 0.44 10.77
CA VAL A 299 12.79 -0.12 9.87
C VAL A 299 12.08 -0.92 8.80
N TYR A 300 12.25 -0.50 7.56
CA TYR A 300 11.63 -1.15 6.42
C TYR A 300 12.69 -1.77 5.52
N GLU A 301 12.58 -3.08 5.32
CA GLU A 301 13.38 -3.84 4.36
C GLU A 301 12.52 -4.15 3.12
N PRO A 302 12.76 -3.46 1.99
CA PRO A 302 11.92 -3.59 0.80
C PRO A 302 12.24 -4.89 0.02
N ALA A 303 11.79 -6.01 0.57
CA ALA A 303 11.95 -7.34 -0.01
C ALA A 303 10.68 -8.17 0.25
N HIS A 304 9.72 -8.10 -0.67
CA HIS A 304 8.40 -8.72 -0.53
C HIS A 304 8.10 -9.65 -1.69
N GLU A 305 7.59 -10.83 -1.36
CA GLU A 305 7.11 -11.80 -2.34
C GLU A 305 5.84 -11.29 -3.04
N PRO A 306 5.66 -11.59 -4.33
CA PRO A 306 4.35 -11.44 -4.96
C PRO A 306 3.39 -12.47 -4.37
N TRP A 307 2.10 -12.15 -4.33
CA TRP A 307 1.11 -13.13 -3.92
C TRP A 307 -0.10 -13.14 -4.86
N LYS A 308 -0.77 -14.28 -4.89
CA LYS A 308 -2.02 -14.45 -5.59
C LYS A 308 -2.87 -15.49 -4.87
N ILE A 309 -4.16 -15.17 -4.66
CA ILE A 309 -5.17 -16.13 -4.24
C ILE A 309 -5.91 -16.68 -5.46
N ASP A 310 -6.30 -17.95 -5.40
CA ASP A 310 -6.99 -18.58 -6.53
C ASP A 310 -8.46 -18.15 -6.62
N GLU A 311 -9.02 -18.19 -7.83
CA GLU A 311 -10.42 -17.82 -8.09
C GLU A 311 -11.43 -18.78 -7.44
N ASP A 312 -11.04 -20.03 -7.19
CA ASP A 312 -11.84 -21.06 -6.52
C ASP A 312 -11.53 -21.20 -5.01
N ALA A 313 -10.61 -20.36 -4.47
CA ALA A 313 -10.34 -20.33 -3.05
C ALA A 313 -11.63 -19.94 -2.26
N PRO A 314 -11.83 -20.51 -1.07
CA PRO A 314 -13.05 -20.26 -0.28
C PRO A 314 -13.37 -18.77 -0.07
N LEU A 315 -12.32 -17.95 0.19
CA LEU A 315 -12.51 -16.51 0.35
C LEU A 315 -12.95 -15.84 -0.95
N THR A 316 -12.33 -16.17 -2.08
CA THR A 316 -12.70 -15.60 -3.39
C THR A 316 -14.14 -15.97 -3.76
N VAL A 317 -14.55 -17.21 -3.50
CA VAL A 317 -15.94 -17.67 -3.72
C VAL A 317 -16.91 -16.86 -2.84
N THR A 318 -16.56 -16.63 -1.56
CA THR A 318 -17.37 -15.82 -0.64
C THR A 318 -17.45 -14.37 -1.11
N CYS A 319 -16.34 -13.78 -1.55
CA CYS A 319 -16.31 -12.42 -2.12
C CYS A 319 -17.19 -12.30 -3.38
N ARG A 320 -17.15 -13.30 -4.25
CA ARG A 320 -18.05 -13.32 -5.43
C ARG A 320 -19.52 -13.34 -5.03
N GLN A 321 -19.90 -14.13 -4.01
CA GLN A 321 -21.27 -14.14 -3.50
C GLN A 321 -21.63 -12.81 -2.84
N ALA A 322 -20.70 -12.19 -2.08
CA ALA A 322 -20.91 -10.87 -1.51
C ALA A 322 -21.16 -9.82 -2.60
N TYR A 323 -20.39 -9.88 -3.69
CA TYR A 323 -20.53 -9.01 -4.84
C TYR A 323 -21.90 -9.17 -5.51
N GLU A 324 -22.31 -10.41 -5.77
CA GLU A 324 -23.64 -10.72 -6.36
C GLU A 324 -24.78 -10.20 -5.46
N ASN A 325 -24.63 -10.34 -4.15
CA ASN A 325 -25.64 -9.85 -3.20
C ASN A 325 -25.71 -8.32 -3.13
N ALA A 326 -24.55 -7.66 -3.16
CA ALA A 326 -24.46 -6.20 -3.08
C ALA A 326 -24.94 -5.49 -4.35
N PHE A 327 -24.64 -6.07 -5.52
CA PHE A 327 -24.82 -5.39 -6.82
C PHE A 327 -25.83 -6.06 -7.75
N GLY A 328 -26.34 -7.24 -7.40
CA GLY A 328 -27.32 -7.99 -8.21
C GLY A 328 -26.74 -8.61 -9.50
N GLN A 329 -25.40 -8.61 -9.62
CA GLN A 329 -24.69 -9.16 -10.80
C GLN A 329 -23.37 -9.80 -10.36
N LYS A 330 -22.86 -10.72 -11.17
CA LYS A 330 -21.53 -11.30 -10.94
C LYS A 330 -20.43 -10.31 -11.28
N PRO A 331 -19.24 -10.43 -10.63
CA PRO A 331 -18.09 -9.66 -11.07
C PRO A 331 -17.76 -10.04 -12.53
N GLU A 332 -17.52 -9.03 -13.35
CA GLU A 332 -17.17 -9.22 -14.77
C GLU A 332 -15.75 -9.77 -14.93
N ARG A 333 -14.87 -9.40 -14.00
CA ARG A 333 -13.46 -9.77 -14.00
C ARG A 333 -12.93 -9.77 -12.57
N TYR A 334 -11.74 -10.32 -12.40
CA TYR A 334 -10.87 -10.10 -11.25
C TYR A 334 -9.72 -9.19 -11.65
N ASP A 335 -9.13 -8.53 -10.66
CA ASP A 335 -7.98 -7.64 -10.86
C ASP A 335 -6.72 -8.19 -10.17
N PHE A 336 -5.59 -7.57 -10.46
CA PHE A 336 -4.30 -7.86 -9.88
C PHE A 336 -3.48 -6.57 -9.84
N TRP A 337 -3.07 -6.13 -8.67
CA TRP A 337 -2.35 -4.87 -8.51
C TRP A 337 -0.90 -4.95 -9.01
N ASP A 338 -0.49 -3.95 -9.78
CA ASP A 338 0.88 -3.79 -10.28
C ASP A 338 1.83 -3.17 -9.24
N PHE A 339 1.33 -2.88 -8.02
CA PHE A 339 2.06 -2.26 -6.92
C PHE A 339 1.99 -3.13 -5.66
N GLY A 340 2.85 -2.89 -4.67
CA GLY A 340 2.82 -3.55 -3.37
C GLY A 340 1.80 -2.88 -2.45
N THR A 341 1.33 -3.61 -1.44
CA THR A 341 0.38 -3.11 -0.43
C THR A 341 0.71 -3.73 0.93
N ASN A 342 0.03 -3.31 1.97
CA ASN A 342 0.10 -3.92 3.30
C ASN A 342 -0.26 -5.42 3.34
N ALA A 343 -0.82 -5.99 2.24
CA ALA A 343 -1.09 -7.42 2.11
C ALA A 343 0.15 -8.30 2.35
N VAL A 344 1.36 -7.76 2.16
CA VAL A 344 2.61 -8.48 2.41
C VAL A 344 2.66 -9.12 3.79
N VAL A 345 2.02 -8.51 4.79
CA VAL A 345 2.04 -9.01 6.17
C VAL A 345 1.03 -10.14 6.40
N PRO A 346 -0.29 -9.96 6.22
CA PRO A 346 -1.23 -11.05 6.43
C PRO A 346 -0.93 -12.27 5.54
N VAL A 347 -0.50 -12.04 4.31
CA VAL A 347 -0.09 -13.13 3.40
C VAL A 347 1.12 -13.90 3.94
N SER A 348 2.15 -13.22 4.44
CA SER A 348 3.32 -13.89 5.05
C SER A 348 2.96 -14.71 6.30
N MET A 349 1.86 -14.35 6.98
CA MET A 349 1.31 -15.08 8.12
C MET A 349 0.40 -16.25 7.70
N GLY A 350 0.18 -16.47 6.40
CA GLY A 350 -0.72 -17.49 5.87
C GLY A 350 -2.20 -17.13 5.97
N VAL A 351 -2.54 -15.86 6.19
CA VAL A 351 -3.92 -15.37 6.26
C VAL A 351 -4.51 -15.26 4.86
N ALA A 352 -5.72 -15.80 4.68
CA ALA A 352 -6.46 -15.64 3.43
C ALA A 352 -6.75 -14.15 3.20
N THR A 353 -6.18 -13.59 2.13
CA THR A 353 -6.22 -12.14 1.86
C THR A 353 -6.85 -11.87 0.49
N ILE A 354 -7.62 -10.79 0.40
CA ILE A 354 -8.27 -10.31 -0.83
C ILE A 354 -8.16 -8.79 -0.90
N GLY A 355 -8.20 -8.25 -2.10
CA GLY A 355 -8.25 -6.80 -2.32
C GLY A 355 -9.61 -6.34 -2.84
N PHE A 356 -10.08 -5.18 -2.39
CA PHE A 356 -11.26 -4.51 -2.93
C PHE A 356 -11.35 -3.08 -2.39
N GLY A 357 -11.49 -2.09 -3.26
CA GLY A 357 -11.70 -0.71 -2.83
C GLY A 357 -12.16 0.22 -3.94
N PRO A 358 -12.72 1.39 -3.58
CA PRO A 358 -13.24 2.35 -4.54
C PRO A 358 -12.13 3.15 -5.22
N GLY A 359 -12.41 3.58 -6.44
CA GLY A 359 -11.52 4.43 -7.23
C GLY A 359 -10.58 3.68 -8.17
N GLU A 360 -10.27 4.31 -9.29
CA GLU A 360 -9.32 3.79 -10.28
C GLU A 360 -7.88 4.02 -9.80
N TYR A 361 -7.14 2.96 -9.44
CA TYR A 361 -5.75 3.09 -8.94
C TYR A 361 -4.81 3.84 -9.89
N LYS A 362 -5.13 3.92 -11.18
CA LYS A 362 -4.35 4.70 -12.17
C LYS A 362 -4.37 6.21 -11.92
N LEU A 363 -5.35 6.70 -11.15
CA LEU A 363 -5.46 8.09 -10.73
C LEU A 363 -4.71 8.36 -9.41
N ALA A 364 -4.29 7.31 -8.70
CA ALA A 364 -3.47 7.44 -7.49
C ALA A 364 -2.18 8.19 -7.79
N HIS A 365 -1.73 9.05 -6.86
CA HIS A 365 -0.54 9.88 -6.97
C HIS A 365 -0.55 10.93 -8.10
N MET A 366 -1.60 10.97 -8.93
CA MET A 366 -1.72 11.92 -10.04
C MET A 366 -2.25 13.28 -9.58
N THR A 367 -1.95 14.32 -10.35
CA THR A 367 -2.64 15.61 -10.25
C THR A 367 -4.12 15.42 -10.63
N ASN A 368 -5.02 16.12 -9.93
CA ASN A 368 -6.46 15.96 -10.11
C ASN A 368 -7.00 14.57 -9.78
N GLU A 369 -6.39 13.89 -8.81
CA GLU A 369 -6.91 12.66 -8.23
C GLU A 369 -8.36 12.86 -7.79
N HIS A 370 -9.25 11.94 -8.21
CA HIS A 370 -10.68 12.04 -7.93
C HIS A 370 -11.34 10.66 -7.90
N CYS A 371 -12.43 10.54 -7.15
CA CYS A 371 -13.20 9.32 -7.06
C CYS A 371 -14.70 9.59 -7.03
N ASP A 372 -15.47 8.72 -7.67
CA ASP A 372 -16.94 8.74 -7.60
C ASP A 372 -17.40 8.37 -6.18
N PRO A 373 -18.14 9.23 -5.47
CA PRO A 373 -18.65 8.93 -4.14
C PRO A 373 -19.59 7.71 -4.10
N GLU A 374 -20.28 7.38 -5.19
CA GLU A 374 -21.11 6.17 -5.23
C GLU A 374 -20.25 4.89 -5.14
N LYS A 375 -19.04 4.88 -5.70
CA LYS A 375 -18.12 3.74 -5.51
C LYS A 375 -17.72 3.54 -4.05
N VAL A 376 -17.60 4.62 -3.26
CA VAL A 376 -17.32 4.53 -1.82
C VAL A 376 -18.51 3.92 -1.08
N LYS A 377 -19.75 4.29 -1.43
CA LYS A 377 -20.98 3.67 -0.90
C LYS A 377 -21.06 2.19 -1.29
N ASP A 378 -20.72 1.87 -2.52
CA ASP A 378 -20.73 0.50 -3.03
C ASP A 378 -19.69 -0.40 -2.34
N ALA A 379 -18.49 0.13 -2.09
CA ALA A 379 -17.49 -0.58 -1.30
C ALA A 379 -18.00 -0.89 0.11
N CYS A 380 -18.65 0.06 0.77
CA CYS A 380 -19.27 -0.16 2.08
C CYS A 380 -20.36 -1.25 2.03
N ARG A 381 -21.20 -1.27 0.99
CA ARG A 381 -22.21 -2.33 0.79
C ARG A 381 -21.56 -3.70 0.62
N PHE A 382 -20.53 -3.79 -0.22
CA PHE A 382 -19.79 -5.02 -0.45
C PHE A 382 -19.13 -5.53 0.85
N TYR A 383 -18.43 -4.68 1.60
CA TYR A 383 -17.79 -5.07 2.86
C TYR A 383 -18.81 -5.56 3.89
N THR A 384 -19.98 -4.90 3.97
CA THR A 384 -21.07 -5.32 4.87
C THR A 384 -21.60 -6.71 4.49
N GLU A 385 -21.81 -6.96 3.19
CA GLU A 385 -22.24 -8.27 2.70
C GLU A 385 -21.15 -9.34 2.91
N LEU A 386 -19.89 -9.00 2.75
CA LEU A 386 -18.79 -9.92 3.02
C LEU A 386 -18.73 -10.30 4.50
N ILE A 387 -18.86 -9.34 5.43
CA ILE A 387 -18.97 -9.61 6.87
C ILE A 387 -20.16 -10.53 7.16
N ARG A 388 -21.28 -10.34 6.48
CA ARG A 388 -22.48 -11.17 6.67
C ARG A 388 -22.22 -12.63 6.28
N LEU A 389 -21.50 -12.88 5.20
CA LEU A 389 -21.27 -14.22 4.63
C LEU A 389 -20.12 -14.98 5.31
N LEU A 390 -19.13 -14.28 5.85
CA LEU A 390 -18.01 -14.87 6.59
C LEU A 390 -18.45 -15.33 7.99
#